data_5e2dbd69d44fc6f3c24b6e744d39f4cf
#
_entry.id   5e2dbd69d44fc6f3c24b6e744d39f4cf
#
_cell.length_a   1.000
_cell.length_b   1.000
_cell.length_c   1.000
_cell.angle_alpha   90.00
_cell.angle_beta   90.00
_cell.angle_gamma   90.00
#
_symmetry.space_group_name_H-M   'P 1'
#
loop_
_entity.id
_entity.type
_entity.pdbx_description
1 polymer ?
#
loop_
_entity_poly.entity_id
_entity_poly.type
_entity_poly.pdbx_seq_one_letter_code
_entity_poly.pdbx_strand_id
1 'polypeptide(L)'
;MLNDGIEQSASYYKIMLGKGSIFAQDCLENGYVGVGWFSDISFLNGGVTDYVRLRDFNDRWVPEYLKQNPAKSKVTAGLACGSAYTVCFDMKIGDVVVSPKGDGTYAIGIVSGNYEYVPGSSLPHQRKVNWFSKGISKDEISQQLKNSMGSIGTVINLTSYSDEIRLILNEKDLTKPTLIATDQNVENASVFALEQHLEDFLIQNWQNTDLGLKYDIYEDEENTGKQYPTDTGRIDILAISKDKKELLVIELKRSRVSDVVVGQIQRYMGFVKDELAESNQTVKGLIIGMDDDLKIKRALSVTSNIEYFRYYVSFKLNKAF
;
A
#
# COMPACT_ATOMS: atom_id res chain seq x y z
N MET A 1 -2.22 -1.01 -29.38
CA MET A 1 -3.51 -0.54 -28.86
C MET A 1 -4.00 -1.51 -27.76
N LEU A 2 -3.19 -1.68 -26.70
CA LEU A 2 -3.56 -2.51 -25.53
C LEU A 2 -4.33 -1.73 -24.46
N ASN A 3 -4.47 -0.41 -24.66
CA ASN A 3 -5.04 0.52 -23.68
C ASN A 3 -6.52 0.90 -23.92
N ASP A 4 -7.13 0.41 -24.98
CA ASP A 4 -8.50 0.79 -25.38
C ASP A 4 -9.59 0.26 -24.43
N GLY A 5 -9.21 -0.42 -23.34
CA GLY A 5 -10.12 -0.97 -22.33
C GLY A 5 -9.85 -0.54 -20.88
N ILE A 6 -8.80 0.25 -20.62
CA ILE A 6 -8.50 0.70 -19.26
C ILE A 6 -9.09 2.08 -19.02
N GLU A 7 -10.10 2.19 -18.16
CA GLU A 7 -10.69 3.46 -17.78
C GLU A 7 -9.69 4.32 -16.98
N GLN A 8 -9.85 5.64 -17.06
CA GLN A 8 -9.01 6.60 -16.35
C GLN A 8 -9.20 6.51 -14.81
N SER A 9 -10.35 6.02 -14.38
CA SER A 9 -10.71 5.82 -12.98
C SER A 9 -10.40 4.42 -12.44
N ALA A 10 -9.75 3.55 -13.22
CA ALA A 10 -9.43 2.18 -12.80
C ALA A 10 -8.42 2.17 -11.65
N SER A 11 -8.66 1.31 -10.67
CA SER A 11 -7.69 0.98 -9.64
C SER A 11 -6.72 -0.09 -10.13
N TYR A 12 -5.52 -0.10 -9.56
CA TYR A 12 -4.45 -1.03 -9.94
C TYR A 12 -4.05 -1.85 -8.72
N TYR A 13 -3.95 -3.16 -8.89
CA TYR A 13 -3.61 -4.07 -7.79
C TYR A 13 -2.52 -5.06 -8.20
N LYS A 14 -1.51 -5.22 -7.34
CA LYS A 14 -0.69 -6.42 -7.36
C LYS A 14 -1.48 -7.54 -6.70
N ILE A 15 -1.46 -8.75 -7.27
CA ILE A 15 -2.01 -9.94 -6.64
C ILE A 15 -0.99 -11.08 -6.72
N MET A 16 -0.60 -11.63 -5.56
CA MET A 16 0.23 -12.82 -5.47
C MET A 16 -0.66 -14.06 -5.55
N LEU A 17 -0.51 -14.84 -6.60
CA LEU A 17 -1.34 -16.03 -6.87
C LEU A 17 -0.75 -17.28 -6.19
N GLY A 18 -1.02 -17.38 -4.90
CA GLY A 18 -0.41 -18.37 -4.00
C GLY A 18 1.01 -17.98 -3.59
N LYS A 19 1.55 -18.68 -2.58
CA LYS A 19 2.91 -18.42 -2.07
C LYS A 19 3.94 -18.65 -3.18
N GLY A 20 4.72 -17.61 -3.50
CA GLY A 20 5.71 -17.69 -4.59
C GLY A 20 5.10 -17.83 -5.98
N SER A 21 3.85 -17.39 -6.18
CA SER A 21 3.13 -17.43 -7.47
C SER A 21 2.88 -18.85 -8.01
N ILE A 22 2.77 -19.85 -7.13
CA ILE A 22 2.63 -21.26 -7.54
C ILE A 22 1.36 -21.54 -8.38
N PHE A 23 0.34 -20.70 -8.29
CA PHE A 23 -0.90 -20.81 -9.04
C PHE A 23 -0.98 -19.83 -10.23
N ALA A 24 0.11 -19.09 -10.52
CA ALA A 24 0.09 -18.07 -11.56
C ALA A 24 -0.25 -18.66 -12.94
N GLN A 25 0.34 -19.81 -13.30
CA GLN A 25 0.08 -20.45 -14.60
C GLN A 25 -1.39 -20.84 -14.74
N ASP A 26 -1.96 -21.52 -13.76
CA ASP A 26 -3.36 -21.90 -13.77
C ASP A 26 -4.31 -20.70 -13.88
N CYS A 27 -4.03 -19.62 -13.11
CA CYS A 27 -4.80 -18.38 -13.16
C CYS A 27 -4.73 -17.68 -14.52
N LEU A 28 -3.56 -17.72 -15.17
CA LEU A 28 -3.38 -17.15 -16.51
C LEU A 28 -4.10 -17.94 -17.58
N GLU A 29 -4.01 -19.27 -17.55
CA GLU A 29 -4.64 -20.17 -18.52
C GLU A 29 -6.17 -20.14 -18.41
N ASN A 30 -6.70 -20.03 -17.19
CA ASN A 30 -8.13 -20.06 -16.92
C ASN A 30 -8.78 -18.68 -16.74
N GLY A 31 -7.99 -17.58 -16.89
CA GLY A 31 -8.52 -16.23 -16.95
C GLY A 31 -9.11 -15.71 -15.62
N TYR A 32 -8.40 -15.91 -14.49
CA TYR A 32 -8.87 -15.42 -13.21
C TYR A 32 -7.72 -14.97 -12.29
N VAL A 33 -8.09 -14.25 -11.23
CA VAL A 33 -7.28 -14.02 -10.03
C VAL A 33 -8.07 -14.48 -8.81
N GLY A 34 -7.37 -14.79 -7.71
CA GLY A 34 -8.09 -15.21 -6.52
C GLY A 34 -7.22 -15.31 -5.27
N VAL A 35 -7.88 -15.60 -4.15
CA VAL A 35 -7.27 -15.85 -2.84
C VAL A 35 -7.79 -17.15 -2.23
N GLY A 36 -6.96 -17.79 -1.40
CA GLY A 36 -7.21 -19.14 -0.89
C GLY A 36 -7.68 -19.22 0.57
N TRP A 37 -7.85 -18.11 1.26
CA TRP A 37 -8.37 -18.13 2.64
C TRP A 37 -9.85 -18.46 2.67
N PHE A 38 -10.32 -19.08 3.75
CA PHE A 38 -11.72 -19.46 3.93
C PHE A 38 -12.25 -20.38 2.78
N SER A 39 -11.44 -21.38 2.43
CA SER A 39 -11.68 -22.25 1.27
C SER A 39 -13.04 -22.94 1.26
N ASP A 40 -13.64 -23.14 2.43
CA ASP A 40 -14.90 -23.86 2.60
C ASP A 40 -16.13 -22.96 2.76
N ILE A 41 -15.93 -21.64 2.64
CA ILE A 41 -16.95 -20.64 2.92
C ILE A 41 -17.14 -19.69 1.74
N SER A 42 -18.35 -19.57 1.22
CA SER A 42 -18.70 -18.49 0.29
C SER A 42 -19.11 -17.24 1.06
N PHE A 43 -18.51 -16.10 0.76
CA PHE A 43 -18.88 -14.83 1.38
C PHE A 43 -20.25 -14.30 0.88
N LEU A 44 -20.82 -14.89 -0.18
CA LEU A 44 -22.15 -14.58 -0.69
C LEU A 44 -23.27 -15.35 0.04
N ASN A 45 -22.95 -16.36 0.83
CA ASN A 45 -23.94 -17.18 1.50
C ASN A 45 -24.42 -16.52 2.80
N GLY A 46 -25.68 -16.16 2.84
CA GLY A 46 -26.34 -15.66 4.07
C GLY A 46 -27.05 -14.31 3.93
N GLY A 47 -27.28 -13.82 2.71
CA GLY A 47 -28.10 -12.64 2.47
C GLY A 47 -27.44 -11.30 2.80
N VAL A 48 -26.18 -11.29 3.18
CA VAL A 48 -25.37 -10.07 3.31
C VAL A 48 -24.46 -10.02 2.10
N THR A 49 -24.97 -9.44 1.04
CA THR A 49 -24.29 -9.41 -0.25
C THR A 49 -23.23 -8.31 -0.34
N ASP A 50 -23.21 -7.36 0.60
CA ASP A 50 -22.34 -6.20 0.49
C ASP A 50 -21.76 -5.83 1.87
N TYR A 51 -20.53 -6.25 2.12
CA TYR A 51 -19.72 -5.59 3.12
C TYR A 51 -19.30 -4.24 2.56
N VAL A 52 -19.98 -3.19 2.97
CA VAL A 52 -19.72 -1.82 2.49
C VAL A 52 -18.35 -1.32 2.96
N ARG A 53 -17.84 -1.86 4.07
CA ARG A 53 -16.57 -1.43 4.67
C ARG A 53 -15.72 -2.64 5.08
N LEU A 54 -14.42 -2.53 4.88
CA LEU A 54 -13.43 -3.50 5.33
C LEU A 54 -13.59 -3.84 6.82
N ARG A 55 -13.85 -2.83 7.66
CA ARG A 55 -14.05 -3.04 9.09
C ARG A 55 -15.17 -4.05 9.40
N ASP A 56 -16.33 -3.91 8.76
CA ASP A 56 -17.47 -4.82 9.00
C ASP A 56 -17.12 -6.26 8.60
N PHE A 57 -16.32 -6.40 7.54
CA PHE A 57 -15.78 -7.69 7.13
C PHE A 57 -14.79 -8.25 8.15
N ASN A 58 -13.84 -7.43 8.59
CA ASN A 58 -12.82 -7.82 9.57
C ASN A 58 -13.43 -8.19 10.93
N ASP A 59 -14.40 -7.44 11.43
CA ASP A 59 -15.10 -7.71 12.70
C ASP A 59 -15.70 -9.12 12.71
N ARG A 60 -16.19 -9.59 11.55
CA ARG A 60 -16.74 -10.94 11.42
C ARG A 60 -15.68 -12.00 11.16
N TRP A 61 -14.74 -11.75 10.23
CA TRP A 61 -13.90 -12.82 9.68
C TRP A 61 -12.54 -12.96 10.34
N VAL A 62 -12.00 -11.92 10.98
CA VAL A 62 -10.74 -12.02 11.75
C VAL A 62 -10.86 -13.04 12.90
N PRO A 63 -11.92 -13.05 13.72
CA PRO A 63 -12.08 -14.09 14.75
C PRO A 63 -12.18 -15.49 14.14
N GLU A 64 -12.84 -15.64 12.99
CA GLU A 64 -13.00 -16.93 12.32
C GLU A 64 -11.67 -17.45 11.74
N TYR A 65 -10.88 -16.54 11.15
CA TYR A 65 -9.53 -16.85 10.68
C TYR A 65 -8.65 -17.36 11.83
N LEU A 66 -8.68 -16.69 12.97
CA LEU A 66 -7.87 -17.07 14.15
C LEU A 66 -8.30 -18.40 14.76
N LYS A 67 -9.59 -18.76 14.69
CA LYS A 67 -10.05 -20.11 15.10
C LYS A 67 -9.46 -21.21 14.21
N GLN A 68 -9.39 -20.96 12.89
CA GLN A 68 -8.80 -21.90 11.95
C GLN A 68 -7.26 -21.89 12.01
N ASN A 69 -6.66 -20.78 12.46
CA ASN A 69 -5.21 -20.57 12.50
C ASN A 69 -4.76 -20.05 13.89
N PRO A 70 -4.85 -20.87 14.96
CA PRO A 70 -4.63 -20.39 16.33
C PRO A 70 -3.19 -19.94 16.64
N ALA A 71 -2.22 -20.29 15.78
CA ALA A 71 -0.83 -19.84 15.90
C ALA A 71 -0.56 -18.48 15.23
N LYS A 72 -1.54 -17.92 14.52
CA LYS A 72 -1.38 -16.65 13.78
C LYS A 72 -1.79 -15.46 14.65
N SER A 73 -1.14 -14.30 14.39
CA SER A 73 -1.48 -13.04 15.05
C SER A 73 -2.78 -12.43 14.51
N LYS A 74 -3.37 -11.51 15.28
CA LYS A 74 -4.54 -10.74 14.86
C LYS A 74 -4.21 -9.88 13.62
N VAL A 75 -2.97 -9.39 13.53
CA VAL A 75 -2.48 -8.61 12.38
C VAL A 75 -2.47 -9.48 11.12
N THR A 76 -1.90 -10.69 11.18
CA THR A 76 -1.93 -11.63 10.06
C THR A 76 -3.37 -11.93 9.61
N ALA A 77 -4.26 -12.13 10.56
CA ALA A 77 -5.67 -12.35 10.28
C ALA A 77 -6.31 -11.14 9.57
N GLY A 78 -6.01 -9.93 10.03
CA GLY A 78 -6.48 -8.69 9.41
C GLY A 78 -6.00 -8.55 7.98
N LEU A 79 -4.73 -8.85 7.70
CA LEU A 79 -4.17 -8.78 6.35
C LEU A 79 -4.76 -9.83 5.41
N ALA A 80 -4.94 -11.05 5.89
CA ALA A 80 -5.61 -12.10 5.12
C ALA A 80 -7.06 -11.72 4.78
N CYS A 81 -7.80 -11.21 5.79
CA CYS A 81 -9.16 -10.72 5.60
C CYS A 81 -9.21 -9.50 4.68
N GLY A 82 -8.27 -8.55 4.84
CA GLY A 82 -8.16 -7.37 3.98
C GLY A 82 -7.93 -7.76 2.52
N SER A 83 -7.00 -8.68 2.25
CA SER A 83 -6.76 -9.19 0.90
C SER A 83 -8.00 -9.91 0.33
N ALA A 84 -8.71 -10.71 1.15
CA ALA A 84 -9.94 -11.36 0.73
C ALA A 84 -11.05 -10.33 0.44
N TYR A 85 -11.20 -9.32 1.30
CA TYR A 85 -12.15 -8.23 1.09
C TYR A 85 -11.88 -7.50 -0.21
N THR A 86 -10.62 -7.12 -0.47
CA THR A 86 -10.26 -6.39 -1.70
C THR A 86 -10.63 -7.20 -2.93
N VAL A 87 -10.29 -8.49 -3.00
CA VAL A 87 -10.63 -9.33 -4.17
C VAL A 87 -12.14 -9.52 -4.29
N CYS A 88 -12.86 -9.74 -3.19
CA CYS A 88 -14.26 -10.12 -3.24
C CYS A 88 -15.20 -8.93 -3.41
N PHE A 89 -14.91 -7.78 -2.78
CA PHE A 89 -15.86 -6.68 -2.64
C PHE A 89 -15.36 -5.33 -3.17
N ASP A 90 -14.07 -5.00 -2.97
CA ASP A 90 -13.54 -3.68 -3.33
C ASP A 90 -13.18 -3.58 -4.81
N MET A 91 -12.57 -4.64 -5.35
CA MET A 91 -12.15 -4.70 -6.75
C MET A 91 -13.35 -4.64 -7.70
N LYS A 92 -13.25 -3.87 -8.78
CA LYS A 92 -14.34 -3.62 -9.74
C LYS A 92 -13.97 -4.15 -11.14
N ILE A 93 -14.99 -4.40 -11.94
CA ILE A 93 -14.80 -4.65 -13.38
C ILE A 93 -14.15 -3.42 -13.99
N GLY A 94 -13.09 -3.61 -14.77
CA GLY A 94 -12.27 -2.55 -15.35
C GLY A 94 -10.99 -2.27 -14.58
N ASP A 95 -10.86 -2.70 -13.32
CA ASP A 95 -9.62 -2.56 -12.56
C ASP A 95 -8.49 -3.41 -13.16
N VAL A 96 -7.26 -2.93 -12.96
CA VAL A 96 -6.07 -3.57 -13.51
C VAL A 96 -5.40 -4.43 -12.44
N VAL A 97 -5.05 -5.65 -12.80
CA VAL A 97 -4.30 -6.56 -11.95
C VAL A 97 -2.92 -6.85 -12.53
N VAL A 98 -1.92 -6.85 -11.66
CA VAL A 98 -0.52 -7.18 -11.98
C VAL A 98 -0.11 -8.34 -11.10
N SER A 99 0.26 -9.46 -11.70
CA SER A 99 0.60 -10.67 -10.96
C SER A 99 2.00 -11.16 -11.27
N PRO A 100 2.85 -11.40 -10.25
CA PRO A 100 4.15 -12.02 -10.45
C PRO A 100 3.99 -13.43 -11.00
N LYS A 101 4.79 -13.79 -12.02
CA LYS A 101 4.79 -15.12 -12.62
C LYS A 101 5.80 -16.09 -12.00
N GLY A 102 6.69 -15.57 -11.14
CA GLY A 102 7.76 -16.37 -10.53
C GLY A 102 9.06 -16.43 -11.34
N ASP A 103 9.06 -15.97 -12.58
CA ASP A 103 10.21 -15.96 -13.51
C ASP A 103 10.87 -14.58 -13.67
N GLY A 104 10.55 -13.62 -12.79
CA GLY A 104 11.03 -12.23 -12.87
C GLY A 104 10.18 -11.35 -13.78
N THR A 105 9.08 -11.87 -14.31
CA THR A 105 8.10 -11.12 -15.09
C THR A 105 6.75 -11.04 -14.38
N TYR A 106 5.93 -10.10 -14.83
CA TYR A 106 4.59 -9.85 -14.30
C TYR A 106 3.56 -9.99 -15.43
N ALA A 107 2.49 -10.72 -15.16
CA ALA A 107 1.31 -10.71 -16.01
C ALA A 107 0.46 -9.49 -15.66
N ILE A 108 -0.22 -8.92 -16.66
CA ILE A 108 -1.17 -7.82 -16.49
C ILE A 108 -2.48 -8.21 -17.11
N GLY A 109 -3.58 -7.86 -16.46
CA GLY A 109 -4.92 -8.09 -16.99
C GLY A 109 -5.93 -7.09 -16.45
N ILE A 110 -7.11 -7.13 -17.02
CA ILE A 110 -8.26 -6.30 -16.59
C ILE A 110 -9.29 -7.22 -15.95
N VAL A 111 -9.77 -6.85 -14.78
CA VAL A 111 -10.90 -7.54 -14.13
C VAL A 111 -12.12 -7.46 -15.04
N SER A 112 -12.66 -8.61 -15.42
CA SER A 112 -13.77 -8.72 -16.37
C SER A 112 -15.03 -9.33 -15.78
N GLY A 113 -14.99 -9.79 -14.51
CA GLY A 113 -16.12 -10.41 -13.86
C GLY A 113 -16.30 -9.98 -12.41
N ASN A 114 -17.49 -10.27 -11.89
CA ASN A 114 -17.79 -10.11 -10.48
C ASN A 114 -17.10 -11.20 -9.65
N TYR A 115 -17.16 -11.06 -8.33
CA TYR A 115 -16.70 -12.09 -7.40
C TYR A 115 -17.47 -13.40 -7.63
N GLU A 116 -16.74 -14.51 -7.71
CA GLU A 116 -17.26 -15.87 -7.79
C GLU A 116 -16.58 -16.72 -6.70
N TYR A 117 -17.36 -17.58 -6.06
CA TYR A 117 -16.83 -18.62 -5.18
C TYR A 117 -16.84 -19.96 -5.91
N VAL A 118 -15.63 -20.55 -6.07
CA VAL A 118 -15.41 -21.81 -6.80
C VAL A 118 -14.91 -22.85 -5.79
N PRO A 119 -15.80 -23.65 -5.19
CA PRO A 119 -15.42 -24.66 -4.22
C PRO A 119 -14.47 -25.70 -4.82
N GLY A 120 -13.46 -26.10 -4.05
CA GLY A 120 -12.45 -27.07 -4.48
C GLY A 120 -11.30 -26.47 -5.30
N SER A 121 -11.36 -25.20 -5.69
CA SER A 121 -10.23 -24.51 -6.27
C SER A 121 -9.17 -24.20 -5.20
N SER A 122 -7.88 -24.16 -5.61
CA SER A 122 -6.78 -23.72 -4.75
C SER A 122 -6.92 -22.24 -4.33
N LEU A 123 -7.58 -21.44 -5.17
CA LEU A 123 -7.94 -20.05 -4.91
C LEU A 123 -9.47 -19.91 -5.11
N PRO A 124 -10.31 -20.28 -4.13
CA PRO A 124 -11.75 -20.40 -4.34
C PRO A 124 -12.47 -19.05 -4.45
N HIS A 125 -11.90 -17.99 -3.93
CA HIS A 125 -12.46 -16.64 -4.04
C HIS A 125 -11.85 -15.97 -5.25
N GLN A 126 -12.61 -15.88 -6.35
CA GLN A 126 -12.10 -15.53 -7.66
C GLN A 126 -12.79 -14.31 -8.26
N ARG A 127 -12.05 -13.65 -9.17
CA ARG A 127 -12.59 -12.73 -10.18
C ARG A 127 -12.03 -13.07 -11.53
N LYS A 128 -12.88 -13.03 -12.56
CA LYS A 128 -12.44 -13.21 -13.95
C LYS A 128 -11.56 -12.05 -14.39
N VAL A 129 -10.53 -12.37 -15.15
CA VAL A 129 -9.54 -11.45 -15.66
C VAL A 129 -9.27 -11.74 -17.13
N ASN A 130 -9.29 -10.71 -17.94
CA ASN A 130 -8.77 -10.75 -19.30
C ASN A 130 -7.28 -10.39 -19.24
N TRP A 131 -6.43 -11.40 -19.33
CA TRP A 131 -4.98 -11.22 -19.32
C TRP A 131 -4.48 -10.70 -20.65
N PHE A 132 -3.58 -9.72 -20.61
CA PHE A 132 -2.88 -9.27 -21.81
C PHE A 132 -1.84 -10.31 -22.25
N SER A 133 -1.61 -10.40 -23.54
CA SER A 133 -0.57 -11.29 -24.12
C SER A 133 0.85 -10.81 -23.74
N LYS A 134 1.04 -9.50 -23.49
CA LYS A 134 2.29 -8.90 -23.06
C LYS A 134 2.28 -8.72 -21.54
N GLY A 135 3.33 -9.21 -20.89
CA GLY A 135 3.63 -8.92 -19.51
C GLY A 135 4.63 -7.77 -19.37
N ILE A 136 4.98 -7.45 -18.15
CA ILE A 136 6.03 -6.48 -17.81
C ILE A 136 7.24 -7.25 -17.25
N SER A 137 8.45 -6.92 -17.74
CA SER A 137 9.69 -7.37 -17.09
C SER A 137 9.99 -6.55 -15.86
N LYS A 138 10.62 -7.16 -14.86
CA LYS A 138 11.12 -6.45 -13.69
C LYS A 138 12.09 -5.31 -14.06
N ASP A 139 12.78 -5.41 -15.20
CA ASP A 139 13.73 -4.39 -15.64
C ASP A 139 13.08 -3.19 -16.33
N GLU A 140 11.82 -3.31 -16.73
CA GLU A 140 11.04 -2.24 -17.38
C GLU A 140 10.36 -1.30 -16.38
N ILE A 141 10.35 -1.61 -15.09
CA ILE A 141 9.67 -0.83 -14.05
C ILE A 141 10.66 -0.04 -13.18
N SER A 142 10.19 1.09 -12.66
CA SER A 142 10.95 1.93 -11.74
C SER A 142 11.35 1.17 -10.45
N GLN A 143 12.36 1.67 -9.75
CA GLN A 143 12.77 1.07 -8.47
C GLN A 143 11.64 1.14 -7.43
N GLN A 144 10.83 2.20 -7.46
CA GLN A 144 9.69 2.40 -6.57
C GLN A 144 8.61 1.32 -6.80
N LEU A 145 8.25 1.12 -8.07
CA LEU A 145 7.30 0.06 -8.42
C LEU A 145 7.89 -1.33 -8.12
N LYS A 146 9.20 -1.54 -8.32
CA LYS A 146 9.91 -2.78 -7.90
C LYS A 146 9.74 -3.05 -6.41
N ASN A 147 9.94 -2.04 -5.58
CA ASN A 147 9.80 -2.16 -4.13
C ASN A 147 8.36 -2.52 -3.75
N SER A 148 7.37 -1.84 -4.36
CA SER A 148 5.96 -2.14 -4.15
C SER A 148 5.56 -3.53 -4.63
N MET A 149 6.05 -3.94 -5.79
CA MET A 149 5.85 -5.30 -6.32
C MET A 149 6.55 -6.36 -5.48
N GLY A 150 7.68 -6.02 -4.86
CA GLY A 150 8.46 -6.91 -3.98
C GLY A 150 7.92 -7.04 -2.56
N SER A 151 6.95 -6.20 -2.16
CA SER A 151 6.35 -6.29 -0.83
C SER A 151 5.62 -7.62 -0.64
N ILE A 152 5.62 -8.13 0.60
CA ILE A 152 5.17 -9.49 0.94
C ILE A 152 3.64 -9.65 0.85
N GLY A 153 2.88 -8.55 0.87
CA GLY A 153 1.41 -8.57 0.82
C GLY A 153 0.85 -9.32 -0.39
N THR A 154 -0.20 -10.09 -0.16
CA THR A 154 -0.88 -10.86 -1.22
C THR A 154 -1.60 -9.94 -2.20
N VAL A 155 -2.31 -8.93 -1.69
CA VAL A 155 -2.97 -7.90 -2.50
C VAL A 155 -2.43 -6.53 -2.09
N ILE A 156 -1.92 -5.77 -3.07
CA ILE A 156 -1.33 -4.44 -2.85
C ILE A 156 -1.94 -3.47 -3.84
N ASN A 157 -2.37 -2.33 -3.35
CA ASN A 157 -2.84 -1.25 -4.20
C ASN A 157 -1.65 -0.59 -4.92
N LEU A 158 -1.71 -0.55 -6.25
CA LEU A 158 -0.70 0.05 -7.13
C LEU A 158 -1.25 1.25 -7.90
N THR A 159 -2.39 1.79 -7.52
CA THR A 159 -3.05 2.88 -8.28
C THR A 159 -2.17 4.12 -8.42
N SER A 160 -1.30 4.39 -7.44
CA SER A 160 -0.30 5.47 -7.55
C SER A 160 0.75 5.26 -8.66
N TYR A 161 0.85 4.06 -9.21
CA TYR A 161 1.74 3.72 -10.34
C TYR A 161 0.99 3.51 -11.66
N SER A 162 -0.29 3.88 -11.72
CA SER A 162 -1.15 3.66 -12.89
C SER A 162 -0.56 4.21 -14.18
N ASP A 163 0.01 5.42 -14.14
CA ASP A 163 0.59 6.06 -15.31
C ASP A 163 1.85 5.35 -15.80
N GLU A 164 2.72 4.91 -14.89
CA GLU A 164 3.89 4.12 -15.22
C GLU A 164 3.48 2.79 -15.88
N ILE A 165 2.52 2.08 -15.32
CA ILE A 165 2.03 0.81 -15.87
C ILE A 165 1.37 1.03 -17.22
N ARG A 166 0.59 2.10 -17.40
CA ARG A 166 -0.01 2.47 -18.70
C ARG A 166 1.03 2.79 -19.76
N LEU A 167 2.08 3.54 -19.41
CA LEU A 167 3.16 3.87 -20.35
C LEU A 167 3.86 2.61 -20.86
N ILE A 168 4.17 1.67 -19.97
CA ILE A 168 4.80 0.40 -20.34
C ILE A 168 3.89 -0.42 -21.27
N LEU A 169 2.58 -0.38 -21.05
CA LEU A 169 1.61 -1.08 -21.92
C LEU A 169 1.46 -0.43 -23.30
N ASN A 170 1.67 0.89 -23.43
CA ASN A 170 1.39 1.64 -24.66
C ASN A 170 2.53 1.70 -25.70
N GLU A 171 3.72 1.22 -25.41
CA GLU A 171 4.89 1.15 -26.35
C GLU A 171 5.26 2.43 -27.14
N LYS A 172 4.57 3.55 -27.00
CA LYS A 172 4.72 4.68 -27.93
C LYS A 172 5.73 5.74 -27.54
N ASP A 173 6.27 5.74 -26.31
CA ASP A 173 7.18 6.80 -25.85
C ASP A 173 8.40 6.33 -25.03
N LEU A 174 8.93 5.13 -25.32
CA LEU A 174 10.09 4.58 -24.60
C LEU A 174 11.44 5.20 -24.96
N THR A 175 11.50 6.39 -25.55
CA THR A 175 12.77 7.03 -25.91
C THR A 175 13.28 8.07 -24.91
N LYS A 176 12.57 8.34 -23.83
CA LYS A 176 13.08 9.17 -22.72
C LYS A 176 12.58 8.63 -21.39
N PRO A 177 13.45 8.42 -20.38
CA PRO A 177 13.00 8.19 -19.02
C PRO A 177 12.40 9.50 -18.50
N THR A 178 11.11 9.64 -18.63
CA THR A 178 10.37 10.69 -17.95
C THR A 178 10.07 10.16 -16.55
N LEU A 179 10.78 10.67 -15.56
CA LEU A 179 10.40 10.53 -14.16
C LEU A 179 9.07 11.27 -13.98
N ILE A 180 7.95 10.55 -14.10
CA ILE A 180 6.62 11.11 -13.84
C ILE A 180 6.29 10.83 -12.40
N ALA A 181 6.48 11.83 -11.56
CA ALA A 181 5.84 11.90 -10.27
C ALA A 181 4.37 12.30 -10.51
N THR A 182 3.44 11.35 -10.43
CA THR A 182 2.00 11.60 -10.67
C THR A 182 1.20 11.79 -9.41
N ASP A 183 1.84 12.10 -8.30
CA ASP A 183 1.15 12.75 -7.20
C ASP A 183 0.97 14.23 -7.59
N GLN A 184 -0.28 14.71 -7.73
CA GLN A 184 -0.58 16.12 -7.99
C GLN A 184 -0.01 17.06 -6.91
N ASN A 185 0.54 16.52 -5.82
CA ASN A 185 1.25 17.21 -4.76
C ASN A 185 2.78 17.19 -4.95
N VAL A 186 3.32 16.50 -5.94
CA VAL A 186 4.76 16.50 -6.24
C VAL A 186 5.06 17.59 -7.26
N GLU A 187 5.28 18.81 -6.79
CA GLU A 187 5.62 19.95 -7.63
C GLU A 187 7.01 19.85 -8.30
N ASN A 188 7.88 18.90 -7.88
CA ASN A 188 9.24 18.78 -8.44
C ASN A 188 9.85 17.38 -8.18
N ALA A 189 10.25 16.67 -9.25
CA ALA A 189 10.89 15.34 -9.17
C ALA A 189 12.20 15.32 -8.32
N SER A 190 12.93 16.43 -8.28
CA SER A 190 14.13 16.57 -7.42
C SER A 190 13.77 16.60 -5.94
N VAL A 191 12.60 17.09 -5.60
CA VAL A 191 12.10 17.16 -4.21
C VAL A 191 11.73 15.77 -3.75
N PHE A 192 11.05 14.98 -4.59
CA PHE A 192 10.67 13.60 -4.28
C PHE A 192 11.88 12.69 -3.99
N ALA A 193 12.92 12.74 -4.85
CA ALA A 193 14.15 11.96 -4.64
C ALA A 193 14.83 12.24 -3.30
N LEU A 194 14.63 13.41 -2.74
CA LEU A 194 15.27 13.85 -1.51
C LEU A 194 14.40 13.62 -0.26
N GLU A 195 13.07 13.53 -0.41
CA GLU A 195 12.19 13.00 0.65
C GLU A 195 12.50 11.52 0.91
N GLN A 196 12.72 10.75 -0.13
CA GLN A 196 13.15 9.35 -0.02
C GLN A 196 14.51 9.21 0.68
N HIS A 197 15.48 10.09 0.41
CA HIS A 197 16.75 10.08 1.12
C HIS A 197 16.59 10.43 2.60
N LEU A 198 15.68 11.33 2.96
CA LEU A 198 15.36 11.63 4.36
C LEU A 198 14.72 10.44 5.05
N GLU A 199 13.76 9.77 4.38
CA GLU A 199 13.13 8.56 4.88
C GLU A 199 14.15 7.46 5.13
N ASP A 200 15.00 7.14 4.12
CA ASP A 200 16.04 6.13 4.23
C ASP A 200 17.02 6.45 5.38
N PHE A 201 17.40 7.70 5.50
CA PHE A 201 18.28 8.15 6.59
C PHE A 201 17.63 7.95 7.96
N LEU A 202 16.36 8.33 8.13
CA LEU A 202 15.63 8.16 9.38
C LEU A 202 15.46 6.69 9.74
N ILE A 203 15.07 5.84 8.79
CA ILE A 203 14.92 4.40 9.02
C ILE A 203 16.26 3.76 9.43
N GLN A 204 17.34 4.04 8.71
CA GLN A 204 18.66 3.48 9.00
C GLN A 204 19.23 3.93 10.35
N ASN A 205 18.89 5.14 10.77
CA ASN A 205 19.37 5.72 12.02
C ASN A 205 18.30 5.79 13.11
N TRP A 206 17.18 5.08 12.95
CA TRP A 206 16.01 5.20 13.82
C TRP A 206 16.34 5.14 15.31
N GLN A 207 17.08 4.13 15.72
CA GLN A 207 17.47 3.91 17.12
C GLN A 207 18.33 5.05 17.71
N ASN A 208 18.95 5.87 16.86
CA ASN A 208 19.79 7.01 17.27
C ASN A 208 18.99 8.33 17.30
N THR A 209 17.70 8.28 16.98
CA THR A 209 16.82 9.47 17.02
C THR A 209 16.04 9.52 18.33
N ASP A 210 15.57 10.73 18.70
CA ASP A 210 14.67 10.91 19.84
C ASP A 210 13.35 10.13 19.65
N LEU A 211 12.95 9.87 18.42
CA LEU A 211 11.80 9.05 18.10
C LEU A 211 12.08 7.57 18.41
N GLY A 212 13.22 7.03 18.02
CA GLY A 212 13.60 5.65 18.28
C GLY A 212 13.82 5.31 19.75
N LEU A 213 14.02 6.33 20.62
CA LEU A 213 14.00 6.13 22.07
C LEU A 213 12.61 5.81 22.62
N LYS A 214 11.55 6.24 21.93
CA LYS A 214 10.15 6.14 22.38
C LYS A 214 9.33 5.16 21.55
N TYR A 215 9.66 5.00 20.28
CA TYR A 215 8.91 4.22 19.31
C TYR A 215 9.82 3.24 18.59
N ASP A 216 9.27 2.10 18.22
CA ASP A 216 9.85 1.19 17.26
C ASP A 216 9.12 1.35 15.92
N ILE A 217 9.82 1.10 14.79
CA ILE A 217 9.16 1.02 13.49
C ILE A 217 8.09 -0.07 13.60
N TYR A 218 6.87 0.25 13.16
CA TYR A 218 5.79 -0.73 13.16
C TYR A 218 6.12 -1.86 12.19
N GLU A 219 5.91 -3.08 12.64
CA GLU A 219 6.07 -4.27 11.80
C GLU A 219 4.88 -5.19 12.02
N ASP A 220 4.32 -5.65 10.93
CA ASP A 220 3.41 -6.76 10.88
C ASP A 220 4.02 -7.90 10.04
N GLU A 221 3.31 -9.01 9.87
CA GLU A 221 3.86 -10.18 9.16
C GLU A 221 4.10 -9.92 7.66
N GLU A 222 3.55 -8.85 7.08
CA GLU A 222 3.59 -8.58 5.65
C GLU A 222 4.23 -7.23 5.31
N ASN A 223 4.24 -6.27 6.24
CA ASN A 223 4.72 -4.92 5.99
C ASN A 223 5.65 -4.44 7.12
N THR A 224 6.63 -3.66 6.74
CA THR A 224 7.34 -2.81 7.69
C THR A 224 6.67 -1.44 7.71
N GLY A 225 6.85 -0.69 8.79
CA GLY A 225 6.33 0.66 8.92
C GLY A 225 6.91 1.67 7.91
N LYS A 226 7.86 1.28 7.07
CA LYS A 226 8.36 2.10 5.97
C LYS A 226 7.41 2.00 4.78
N GLN A 227 6.93 3.15 4.27
CA GLN A 227 5.99 3.22 3.13
C GLN A 227 4.77 2.30 3.34
N TYR A 228 4.21 2.38 4.56
CA TYR A 228 3.12 1.52 4.95
C TYR A 228 1.87 1.76 4.07
N PRO A 229 1.31 0.73 3.41
CA PRO A 229 0.20 0.90 2.49
C PRO A 229 -1.11 1.20 3.23
N THR A 230 -1.91 2.11 2.66
CA THR A 230 -3.28 2.41 3.09
C THR A 230 -4.23 2.36 1.90
N ASP A 231 -5.51 2.51 2.12
CA ASP A 231 -6.54 2.62 1.08
C ASP A 231 -6.43 3.91 0.24
N THR A 232 -5.81 4.96 0.78
CA THR A 232 -5.71 6.29 0.15
C THR A 232 -4.28 6.71 -0.20
N GLY A 233 -3.30 5.82 -0.06
CA GLY A 233 -1.89 6.10 -0.35
C GLY A 233 -0.94 5.33 0.56
N ARG A 234 0.21 5.93 0.89
CA ARG A 234 1.22 5.32 1.74
C ARG A 234 1.63 6.27 2.85
N ILE A 235 1.77 5.73 4.04
CA ILE A 235 2.37 6.42 5.17
C ILE A 235 3.88 6.31 5.02
N ASP A 236 4.60 7.43 5.05
CA ASP A 236 6.06 7.40 4.91
C ASP A 236 6.69 6.54 6.00
N ILE A 237 6.35 6.79 7.28
CA ILE A 237 6.79 5.95 8.38
C ILE A 237 5.62 5.74 9.36
N LEU A 238 5.29 4.48 9.63
CA LEU A 238 4.40 4.08 10.71
C LEU A 238 5.23 3.51 11.84
N ALA A 239 5.01 3.97 13.06
CA ALA A 239 5.73 3.52 14.25
C ALA A 239 4.76 3.19 15.39
N ILE A 240 5.22 2.41 16.34
CA ILE A 240 4.47 2.03 17.55
C ILE A 240 5.28 2.36 18.79
N SER A 241 4.65 2.92 19.80
CA SER A 241 5.30 3.19 21.09
C SER A 241 5.82 1.89 21.73
N LYS A 242 6.93 1.98 22.45
CA LYS A 242 7.55 0.81 23.12
C LYS A 242 6.61 0.11 24.10
N ASP A 243 5.66 0.83 24.70
CA ASP A 243 4.61 0.28 25.55
C ASP A 243 3.38 -0.22 24.76
N LYS A 244 3.42 -0.12 23.43
CA LYS A 244 2.40 -0.55 22.48
C LYS A 244 1.02 0.10 22.65
N LYS A 245 0.96 1.30 23.23
CA LYS A 245 -0.29 2.03 23.48
C LYS A 245 -0.59 3.12 22.48
N GLU A 246 0.39 3.46 21.64
CA GLU A 246 0.25 4.56 20.70
C GLU A 246 0.85 4.18 19.34
N LEU A 247 0.11 4.43 18.27
CA LEU A 247 0.58 4.36 16.90
C LEU A 247 0.90 5.78 16.42
N LEU A 248 2.07 5.94 15.79
CA LEU A 248 2.57 7.21 15.30
C LEU A 248 2.66 7.17 13.76
N VAL A 249 1.85 7.99 13.13
CA VAL A 249 1.86 8.22 11.68
C VAL A 249 2.82 9.36 11.38
N ILE A 250 3.84 9.13 10.57
CA ILE A 250 4.85 10.15 10.23
C ILE A 250 4.79 10.44 8.73
N GLU A 251 4.68 11.72 8.41
CA GLU A 251 4.71 12.25 7.05
C GLU A 251 5.95 13.15 6.89
N LEU A 252 6.73 12.90 5.84
CA LEU A 252 7.98 13.61 5.56
C LEU A 252 7.76 14.64 4.45
N LYS A 253 8.28 15.84 4.63
CA LYS A 253 8.27 16.88 3.60
C LYS A 253 9.61 17.58 3.54
N ARG A 254 10.19 17.63 2.36
CA ARG A 254 11.47 18.30 2.16
C ARG A 254 11.35 19.79 1.88
N SER A 255 10.30 20.18 1.18
CA SER A 255 10.05 21.58 0.83
C SER A 255 9.29 22.30 1.92
N ARG A 256 8.92 23.56 1.64
CA ARG A 256 8.04 24.33 2.50
C ARG A 256 6.71 23.60 2.69
N VAL A 257 6.42 23.28 3.93
CA VAL A 257 5.23 22.50 4.29
C VAL A 257 4.00 23.40 4.26
N SER A 258 2.97 23.00 3.52
CA SER A 258 1.68 23.69 3.45
C SER A 258 0.61 22.99 4.30
N ASP A 259 -0.54 23.64 4.48
CA ASP A 259 -1.70 23.11 5.19
C ASP A 259 -2.29 21.82 4.55
N VAL A 260 -1.99 21.56 3.28
CA VAL A 260 -2.42 20.34 2.56
C VAL A 260 -1.92 19.06 3.24
N VAL A 261 -0.70 19.09 3.80
CA VAL A 261 -0.13 17.93 4.49
C VAL A 261 -0.91 17.54 5.75
N VAL A 262 -1.56 18.52 6.40
CA VAL A 262 -2.39 18.25 7.59
C VAL A 262 -3.60 17.38 7.21
N GLY A 263 -4.23 17.67 6.08
CA GLY A 263 -5.31 16.82 5.54
C GLY A 263 -4.81 15.42 5.11
N GLN A 264 -3.60 15.33 4.56
CA GLN A 264 -2.99 14.06 4.19
C GLN A 264 -2.74 13.18 5.42
N ILE A 265 -2.05 13.70 6.42
CA ILE A 265 -1.75 12.92 7.64
C ILE A 265 -3.01 12.54 8.40
N GLN A 266 -4.03 13.40 8.43
CA GLN A 266 -5.31 13.08 9.06
C GLN A 266 -6.02 11.90 8.39
N ARG A 267 -5.98 11.77 7.06
CA ARG A 267 -6.52 10.60 6.35
C ARG A 267 -5.79 9.33 6.76
N TYR A 268 -4.47 9.37 6.82
CA TYR A 268 -3.67 8.23 7.25
C TYR A 268 -3.91 7.86 8.72
N MET A 269 -4.02 8.86 9.60
CA MET A 269 -4.38 8.63 11.00
C MET A 269 -5.77 8.00 11.14
N GLY A 270 -6.71 8.43 10.29
CA GLY A 270 -8.05 7.82 10.22
C GLY A 270 -7.97 6.34 9.85
N PHE A 271 -7.24 6.01 8.78
CA PHE A 271 -6.99 4.63 8.38
C PHE A 271 -6.35 3.80 9.52
N VAL A 272 -5.28 4.31 10.12
CA VAL A 272 -4.59 3.61 11.22
C VAL A 272 -5.52 3.40 12.41
N LYS A 273 -6.35 4.38 12.73
CA LYS A 273 -7.32 4.29 13.82
C LYS A 273 -8.41 3.25 13.57
N ASP A 274 -8.90 3.19 12.34
CA ASP A 274 -10.05 2.35 11.99
C ASP A 274 -9.65 0.92 11.64
N GLU A 275 -8.45 0.73 11.06
CA GLU A 275 -8.03 -0.57 10.51
C GLU A 275 -6.92 -1.26 11.31
N LEU A 276 -6.05 -0.51 12.02
CA LEU A 276 -4.88 -1.08 12.69
C LEU A 276 -4.93 -0.97 14.21
N ALA A 277 -5.45 0.14 14.74
CA ALA A 277 -5.39 0.40 16.17
C ALA A 277 -6.31 -0.53 16.96
N GLU A 278 -5.78 -1.07 18.06
CA GLU A 278 -6.60 -1.77 19.05
C GLU A 278 -7.40 -0.77 19.90
N SER A 279 -8.45 -1.26 20.59
CA SER A 279 -9.39 -0.42 21.36
C SER A 279 -8.74 0.42 22.47
N ASN A 280 -7.56 -0.01 22.96
CA ASN A 280 -6.78 0.66 24.00
C ASN A 280 -5.60 1.47 23.45
N GLN A 281 -5.48 1.58 22.13
CA GLN A 281 -4.41 2.34 21.48
C GLN A 281 -4.89 3.70 21.00
N THR A 282 -4.00 4.67 21.03
CA THR A 282 -4.20 6.01 20.47
C THR A 282 -3.41 6.17 19.17
N VAL A 283 -3.85 7.09 18.31
CA VAL A 283 -3.16 7.42 17.06
C VAL A 283 -2.73 8.88 17.09
N LYS A 284 -1.44 9.10 16.85
CA LYS A 284 -0.85 10.44 16.70
C LYS A 284 -0.25 10.62 15.32
N GLY A 285 -0.15 11.87 14.90
CA GLY A 285 0.51 12.30 13.68
C GLY A 285 1.77 13.10 13.96
N LEU A 286 2.78 12.94 13.13
CA LEU A 286 4.00 13.73 13.14
C LEU A 286 4.35 14.13 11.71
N ILE A 287 4.43 15.45 11.48
CA ILE A 287 4.93 15.99 10.22
C ILE A 287 6.39 16.40 10.43
N ILE A 288 7.29 15.96 9.56
CA ILE A 288 8.70 16.35 9.60
C ILE A 288 9.03 17.12 8.32
N GLY A 289 9.46 18.37 8.45
CA GLY A 289 9.80 19.22 7.30
C GLY A 289 10.97 20.16 7.55
N MET A 290 11.50 20.79 6.50
CA MET A 290 12.59 21.79 6.64
C MET A 290 12.07 23.13 7.15
N ASP A 291 10.97 23.61 6.55
CA ASP A 291 10.40 24.92 6.81
C ASP A 291 8.89 24.84 7.02
N ASP A 292 8.38 25.75 7.82
CA ASP A 292 6.94 25.95 8.03
C ASP A 292 6.47 27.28 7.43
N ASP A 293 5.16 27.40 7.26
CA ASP A 293 4.51 28.65 6.93
C ASP A 293 3.37 28.97 7.92
N LEU A 294 2.76 30.15 7.74
CA LEU A 294 1.68 30.59 8.62
C LEU A 294 0.42 29.70 8.48
N LYS A 295 0.20 29.09 7.30
CA LYS A 295 -0.97 28.25 7.06
C LYS A 295 -0.89 26.96 7.85
N ILE A 296 0.26 26.26 7.80
CA ILE A 296 0.44 25.05 8.59
C ILE A 296 0.39 25.32 10.09
N LYS A 297 0.98 26.44 10.56
CA LYS A 297 0.88 26.84 11.98
C LYS A 297 -0.56 27.00 12.43
N ARG A 298 -1.40 27.67 11.62
CA ARG A 298 -2.81 27.84 11.90
C ARG A 298 -3.58 26.51 11.84
N ALA A 299 -3.29 25.67 10.87
CA ALA A 299 -3.93 24.36 10.76
C ALA A 299 -3.59 23.48 11.98
N LEU A 300 -2.32 23.45 12.39
CA LEU A 300 -1.88 22.68 13.56
C LEU A 300 -2.37 23.24 14.90
N SER A 301 -2.62 24.55 15.01
CA SER A 301 -3.09 25.15 16.26
C SER A 301 -4.48 24.68 16.70
N VAL A 302 -5.24 24.07 15.81
CA VAL A 302 -6.58 23.51 16.08
C VAL A 302 -6.58 21.98 16.09
N THR A 303 -5.41 21.33 15.98
CA THR A 303 -5.24 19.88 16.10
C THR A 303 -4.49 19.55 17.39
N SER A 304 -4.98 18.60 18.17
CA SER A 304 -4.37 18.21 19.44
C SER A 304 -3.46 17.01 19.36
N ASN A 305 -3.48 16.27 18.23
CA ASN A 305 -2.84 14.99 18.06
C ASN A 305 -1.88 14.93 16.86
N ILE A 306 -1.49 16.10 16.32
CA ILE A 306 -0.50 16.21 15.25
C ILE A 306 0.58 17.18 15.69
N GLU A 307 1.83 16.72 15.65
CA GLU A 307 3.01 17.50 15.95
C GLU A 307 3.78 17.84 14.68
N TYR A 308 4.60 18.88 14.72
CA TYR A 308 5.48 19.30 13.65
C TYR A 308 6.93 19.40 14.12
N PHE A 309 7.81 18.65 13.47
CA PHE A 309 9.25 18.69 13.73
C PHE A 309 9.99 19.29 12.53
N ARG A 310 11.01 20.07 12.83
CA ARG A 310 11.93 20.56 11.80
C ARG A 310 13.22 19.75 11.80
N TYR A 311 13.70 19.43 10.61
CA TYR A 311 15.03 18.90 10.44
C TYR A 311 15.97 19.90 9.77
N TYR A 312 17.25 19.77 10.03
CA TYR A 312 18.32 20.58 9.45
C TYR A 312 19.37 19.68 8.85
N VAL A 313 19.90 20.06 7.69
CA VAL A 313 21.04 19.39 7.06
C VAL A 313 22.27 20.26 7.25
N SER A 314 23.34 19.71 7.84
CA SER A 314 24.63 20.40 7.97
C SER A 314 25.72 19.59 7.28
N PHE A 315 26.58 20.28 6.54
CA PHE A 315 27.75 19.70 5.88
C PHE A 315 29.00 20.16 6.57
N LYS A 316 29.88 19.22 6.87
CA LYS A 316 31.22 19.52 7.40
C LYS A 316 32.25 19.14 6.35
N LEU A 317 32.98 20.13 5.85
CA LEU A 317 34.08 19.91 4.93
C LEU A 317 35.40 19.81 5.71
N ASN A 318 36.15 18.75 5.48
CA ASN A 318 37.51 18.59 6.01
C ASN A 318 38.50 18.59 4.83
N LYS A 319 39.60 19.29 5.00
CA LYS A 319 40.72 19.23 4.03
C LYS A 319 41.32 17.82 4.09
N ALA A 320 41.34 17.13 2.95
CA ALA A 320 41.84 15.74 2.88
C ALA A 320 43.37 15.64 2.63
N PHE A 321 43.98 16.69 2.03
CA PHE A 321 45.42 16.77 1.71
C PHE A 321 45.96 18.17 1.95
#